data_1f08ff1857048c3dc1d8d71b63f20866
#
_entry.id   1f08ff1857048c3dc1d8d71b63f20866
#
_cell.length_a   1.000
_cell.length_b   1.000
_cell.length_c   1.000
_cell.angle_alpha   90.00
_cell.angle_beta   90.00
_cell.angle_gamma   90.00
#
_symmetry.space_group_name_H-M   'P 1'
#
loop_
_entity.id
_entity.type
_entity.pdbx_description
1 polymer ?
#
loop_
_entity_poly.entity_id
_entity_poly.type
_entity_poly.pdbx_seq_one_letter_code
_entity_poly.pdbx_strand_id
1 'polypeptide(L)' 'MEKLEITSMSSRGQVVIPLDIREQLKLNEGVKFVVVGEEDTIILKKITMPSFKNFG' A
#
# COMPACT_ATOMS: atom_id res chain seq x y z
N MET A 1 -15.74 9.31 -5.70
CA MET A 1 -14.74 10.27 -6.15
C MET A 1 -13.47 10.14 -5.34
N GLU A 2 -12.37 10.17 -6.01
CA GLU A 2 -11.10 9.97 -5.35
C GLU A 2 -10.55 11.28 -4.82
N LYS A 3 -9.88 11.18 -3.70
CA LYS A 3 -9.21 12.33 -3.13
C LYS A 3 -7.76 12.34 -3.54
N LEU A 4 -7.27 13.52 -3.83
CA LEU A 4 -5.86 13.70 -4.13
C LEU A 4 -5.15 14.02 -2.84
N GLU A 5 -4.15 13.23 -2.51
CA GLU A 5 -3.37 13.42 -1.31
C GLU A 5 -1.92 13.56 -1.67
N ILE A 6 -1.19 14.30 -0.86
CA ILE A 6 0.23 14.49 -1.08
C ILE A 6 0.96 13.96 0.15
N THR A 7 2.00 13.21 -0.10
CA THR A 7 2.85 12.71 0.96
C THR A 7 4.30 12.95 0.55
N SER A 8 5.20 12.83 1.50
CA SER A 8 6.60 13.07 1.24
C SER A 8 7.43 11.89 1.71
N MET A 9 8.58 11.73 1.06
CA MET A 9 9.48 10.65 1.42
C MET A 9 10.42 11.11 2.51
N SER A 10 10.60 10.28 3.52
CA SER A 10 11.54 10.56 4.58
C SER A 10 12.95 10.24 4.13
N SER A 11 13.91 10.60 4.97
CA SER A 11 15.32 10.33 4.66
C SER A 11 15.61 8.83 4.60
N ARG A 12 14.71 8.01 5.13
CA ARG A 12 14.88 6.57 5.10
C ARG A 12 14.15 5.91 3.94
N GLY A 13 13.63 6.71 3.03
CA GLY A 13 12.95 6.16 1.89
C GLY A 13 11.54 5.68 2.19
N GLN A 14 10.91 6.24 3.21
CA GLN A 14 9.57 5.84 3.60
C GLN A 14 8.57 6.95 3.33
N VAL A 15 7.37 6.55 2.96
CA VAL A 15 6.27 7.48 2.79
C VAL A 15 5.11 7.00 3.63
N VAL A 16 4.26 7.96 4.01
CA VAL A 16 3.06 7.62 4.78
C VAL A 16 1.90 7.56 3.81
N ILE A 17 1.20 6.46 3.83
CA ILE A 17 -0.02 6.35 3.05
C ILE A 17 -1.12 7.07 3.82
N PRO A 18 -1.80 8.04 3.20
CA PRO A 18 -2.80 8.82 3.92
C PRO A 18 -3.90 7.96 4.52
N LEU A 19 -4.43 8.43 5.63
CA LEU A 19 -5.40 7.68 6.40
C LEU A 19 -6.63 7.33 5.56
N ASP A 20 -7.11 8.28 4.77
CA ASP A 20 -8.31 8.04 3.97
C ASP A 20 -8.10 6.86 3.03
N ILE A 21 -6.93 6.80 2.41
CA ILE A 21 -6.65 5.71 1.49
C ILE A 21 -6.50 4.40 2.25
N ARG A 22 -5.87 4.46 3.41
CA ARG A 22 -5.71 3.24 4.21
C ARG A 22 -7.06 2.66 4.60
N GLU A 23 -8.00 3.53 4.94
CA GLU A 23 -9.32 3.06 5.32
C GLU A 23 -10.11 2.58 4.12
N GLN A 24 -10.01 3.30 3.03
CA GLN A 24 -10.75 2.93 1.84
C GLN A 24 -10.32 1.56 1.32
N LEU A 25 -9.04 1.29 1.35
CA LEU A 25 -8.50 0.05 0.81
C LEU A 25 -8.23 -0.98 1.90
N LYS A 26 -8.55 -0.66 3.13
CA LYS A 26 -8.37 -1.57 4.27
C LYS A 26 -6.92 -2.02 4.38
N LEU A 27 -6.04 -1.04 4.39
CA LEU A 27 -4.61 -1.30 4.49
C LEU A 27 -4.23 -1.34 5.95
N ASN A 28 -4.35 -2.51 6.53
CA ASN A 28 -4.06 -2.70 7.93
C ASN A 28 -2.64 -3.17 8.13
N GLU A 29 -2.25 -3.23 9.38
CA GLU A 29 -0.91 -3.67 9.71
C GLU A 29 -0.65 -5.05 9.12
N GLY A 30 0.49 -5.21 8.50
CA GLY A 30 0.85 -6.50 7.93
C GLY A 30 0.47 -6.69 6.48
N VAL A 31 -0.31 -5.77 5.93
CA VAL A 31 -0.66 -5.87 4.52
C VAL A 31 0.60 -5.73 3.68
N LYS A 32 0.69 -6.54 2.64
CA LYS A 32 1.87 -6.53 1.78
C LYS A 32 1.50 -6.01 0.41
N PHE A 33 2.51 -5.48 -0.26
CA PHE A 33 2.32 -4.88 -1.56
C PHE A 33 3.35 -5.38 -2.54
N VAL A 34 2.96 -5.44 -3.79
CA VAL A 34 3.90 -5.47 -4.90
C VAL A 34 4.19 -4.03 -5.26
N VAL A 35 5.46 -3.71 -5.39
CA VAL A 35 5.87 -2.34 -5.71
C VAL A 35 6.55 -2.34 -7.05
N VAL A 36 6.07 -1.49 -7.93
CA VAL A 36 6.64 -1.36 -9.27
C VAL A 36 7.00 0.09 -9.51
N GLY A 37 8.22 0.32 -9.98
CA GLY A 37 8.65 1.65 -10.34
C GLY A 37 8.76 1.76 -11.84
N GLU A 38 8.21 2.82 -12.41
CA GLU A 38 8.25 3.02 -13.84
C GLU A 38 8.39 4.50 -14.12
N GLU A 39 9.53 4.89 -14.66
CA GLU A 39 9.82 6.29 -14.95
C GLU A 39 9.63 7.13 -13.70
N ASP A 40 8.59 7.95 -13.64
CA ASP A 40 8.35 8.78 -12.47
C ASP A 40 7.17 8.30 -11.66
N THR A 41 6.75 7.05 -11.83
CA THR A 41 5.55 6.53 -11.21
C THR A 41 5.89 5.33 -10.36
N ILE A 42 5.31 5.26 -9.18
CA ILE A 42 5.43 4.11 -8.31
C ILE A 42 4.03 3.56 -8.09
N ILE A 43 3.89 2.27 -8.34
CA ILE A 43 2.61 1.61 -8.17
C ILE A 43 2.75 0.60 -7.03
N LEU A 44 1.86 0.72 -6.06
CA LEU A 44 1.77 -0.26 -4.99
C LEU A 44 0.46 -1.00 -5.15
N LYS A 45 0.57 -2.30 -5.32
CA LYS A 45 -0.62 -3.10 -5.46
C LYS A 45 -0.73 -4.02 -4.25
N LYS A 46 -1.85 -3.91 -3.55
CA LYS A 46 -2.09 -4.72 -2.38
C LYS A 46 -2.19 -6.19 -2.77
N ILE A 47 -1.48 -7.03 -2.05
CA ILE A 47 -1.54 -8.46 -2.27
C ILE A 47 -2.55 -9.05 -1.32
N THR A 48 -3.56 -9.70 -1.86
CA THR A 48 -4.53 -10.40 -1.06
C THR A 48 -4.20 -11.88 -1.13
N MET A 49 -3.69 -12.42 -0.04
CA MET A 49 -3.28 -13.80 0.00
C MET A 49 -4.44 -14.66 0.47
N PRO A 50 -4.69 -15.74 -0.23
CA PRO A 50 -5.70 -16.67 0.29
C PRO A 50 -5.23 -17.25 1.60
N SER A 51 -6.19 -17.68 2.40
CA SER A 51 -5.87 -18.25 3.69
C SER A 51 -5.48 -19.71 3.50
N PHE A 52 -4.32 -20.06 4.03
CA PHE A 52 -3.85 -21.44 3.94
C PHE A 52 -3.76 -22.10 5.29
N LYS A 53 -4.35 -21.50 6.26
CA LYS A 53 -4.18 -22.00 7.61
C LYS A 53 -4.83 -23.35 7.83
N ASN A 54 -5.63 -23.78 6.89
CA ASN A 54 -6.27 -25.08 7.01
C ASN A 54 -5.46 -26.20 6.40
N PHE A 55 -4.31 -25.87 5.95
CA PHE A 55 -3.47 -26.90 5.40
C PHE A 55 -2.94 -27.72 6.51
N GLY A 56 -3.36 -28.78 6.54
CA GLY A 56 -2.85 -29.76 7.45
C GLY A 56 -2.66 -29.51 8.72
#